data_cf8c46760ebd55a6fa0f4b29b451606e
#
_entry.id   cf8c46760ebd55a6fa0f4b29b451606e
#
_cell.length_a   1.000
_cell.length_b   1.000
_cell.length_c   1.000
_cell.angle_alpha   90.00
_cell.angle_beta   90.00
_cell.angle_gamma   90.00
#
_symmetry.space_group_name_H-M   'P 1'
#
loop_
_entity.id
_entity.type
_entity.pdbx_description
1 polymer ?
#
loop_
_entity_poly.entity_id
_entity_poly.type
_entity_poly.pdbx_seq_one_letter_code
_entity_poly.pdbx_strand_id
1 'polypeptide(L)'
;MRPLTVAIIAVAGFSPFHLSVPFIVFSEKMAEKKHFHVIICAEKPGNVDSADGFSVTATHDYTAVIQADIVIIPYWGTITQKPPQKLLEALTTARDNGAQIVGLCLGTFVLGYAGLLKNKRAATHWEFEREFQARFPQTHLDINALYVDDDGIITSAGTAAALDCCLYIVRQHFGSDYANHIARRMVVPPYRTGGQAQFIEQPVPKNTHDERINLLLDYLRQNIAQQHDLDSLAQRVMMSRRTLTRHFMKATGSSIAEWLITERLRRSQELLGSSQLPVERIAAEVGFLSPVTWRQHFKSHFGVSPA
;
A
#
# COMPACT_ATOMS: atom_id res chain seq x y z
N MET A 1 -15.54 -17.04 16.61
CA MET A 1 -15.19 -15.62 16.74
C MET A 1 -16.30 -14.79 16.10
N ARG A 2 -16.73 -13.68 16.70
CA ARG A 2 -17.62 -12.73 16.04
C ARG A 2 -16.88 -12.04 14.89
N PRO A 3 -17.58 -11.63 13.83
CA PRO A 3 -16.97 -10.76 12.81
C PRO A 3 -16.48 -9.45 13.45
N LEU A 4 -15.34 -8.92 12.97
CA LEU A 4 -14.87 -7.61 13.40
C LEU A 4 -15.71 -6.51 12.74
N THR A 5 -16.13 -5.53 13.50
CA THR A 5 -16.89 -4.39 12.99
C THR A 5 -15.94 -3.36 12.40
N VAL A 6 -16.10 -3.05 11.10
CA VAL A 6 -15.35 -2.03 10.36
C VAL A 6 -16.26 -0.84 10.07
N ALA A 7 -16.02 0.27 10.74
CA ALA A 7 -16.73 1.53 10.49
C ALA A 7 -15.98 2.35 9.43
N ILE A 8 -16.62 2.59 8.28
CA ILE A 8 -16.08 3.44 7.22
C ILE A 8 -16.78 4.79 7.28
N ILE A 9 -16.01 5.86 7.42
CA ILE A 9 -16.53 7.22 7.51
C ILE A 9 -16.80 7.76 6.11
N ALA A 10 -18.06 8.11 5.84
CA ALA A 10 -18.49 8.82 4.66
C ALA A 10 -18.72 10.30 4.99
N VAL A 11 -18.16 11.19 4.18
CA VAL A 11 -18.31 12.64 4.31
C VAL A 11 -18.83 13.20 2.99
N ALA A 12 -19.60 14.31 3.06
CA ALA A 12 -20.07 14.97 1.84
C ALA A 12 -18.90 15.34 0.93
N GLY A 13 -19.07 15.13 -0.38
CA GLY A 13 -17.99 15.31 -1.36
C GLY A 13 -16.93 14.20 -1.34
N PHE A 14 -17.20 13.04 -0.75
CA PHE A 14 -16.25 11.92 -0.74
C PHE A 14 -15.85 11.50 -2.15
N SER A 15 -14.64 10.94 -2.28
CA SER A 15 -14.21 10.28 -3.51
C SER A 15 -14.75 8.85 -3.57
N PRO A 16 -15.52 8.47 -4.60
CA PRO A 16 -16.06 7.12 -4.73
C PRO A 16 -14.99 6.04 -4.70
N PHE A 17 -13.86 6.27 -5.37
CA PHE A 17 -12.74 5.33 -5.36
C PHE A 17 -12.22 5.07 -3.95
N HIS A 18 -11.95 6.14 -3.18
CA HIS A 18 -11.36 6.00 -1.84
C HIS A 18 -12.31 5.30 -0.86
N LEU A 19 -13.62 5.54 -0.97
CA LEU A 19 -14.60 4.88 -0.12
C LEU A 19 -14.83 3.41 -0.52
N SER A 20 -14.83 3.13 -1.83
CA SER A 20 -15.09 1.76 -2.32
C SER A 20 -13.96 0.78 -1.99
N VAL A 21 -12.71 1.23 -1.93
CA VAL A 21 -11.57 0.34 -1.65
C VAL A 21 -11.72 -0.39 -0.31
N PRO A 22 -11.82 0.28 0.85
CA PRO A 22 -12.02 -0.42 2.12
C PRO A 22 -13.36 -1.17 2.14
N PHE A 23 -14.43 -0.61 1.56
CA PHE A 23 -15.73 -1.28 1.51
C PHE A 23 -15.63 -2.65 0.83
N ILE A 24 -15.02 -2.74 -0.35
CA ILE A 24 -14.89 -3.98 -1.11
C ILE A 24 -13.99 -4.98 -0.38
N VAL A 25 -12.81 -4.54 0.12
CA VAL A 25 -11.85 -5.43 0.79
C VAL A 25 -12.46 -6.08 2.03
N PHE A 26 -13.13 -5.29 2.89
CA PHE A 26 -13.69 -5.82 4.14
C PHE A 26 -15.09 -6.44 3.98
N SER A 27 -15.75 -6.26 2.84
CA SER A 27 -17.00 -6.95 2.52
C SER A 27 -16.80 -8.33 1.90
N GLU A 28 -15.59 -8.68 1.49
CA GLU A 28 -15.29 -9.95 0.82
C GLU A 28 -15.47 -11.13 1.79
N LYS A 29 -15.81 -12.28 1.25
CA LYS A 29 -16.01 -13.52 2.00
C LYS A 29 -15.04 -14.59 1.53
N MET A 30 -14.54 -15.38 2.45
CA MET A 30 -13.84 -16.61 2.15
C MET A 30 -14.73 -17.80 2.46
N ALA A 31 -15.07 -18.58 1.44
CA ALA A 31 -16.16 -19.57 1.46
C ALA A 31 -17.46 -18.88 1.89
N GLU A 32 -18.21 -19.47 2.82
CA GLU A 32 -19.45 -18.85 3.35
C GLU A 32 -19.19 -17.99 4.60
N LYS A 33 -17.96 -17.94 5.10
CA LYS A 33 -17.62 -17.26 6.35
C LYS A 33 -17.36 -15.77 6.13
N LYS A 34 -18.10 -14.95 6.88
CA LYS A 34 -17.92 -13.50 6.94
C LYS A 34 -17.00 -13.14 8.11
N HIS A 35 -15.83 -12.56 7.82
CA HIS A 35 -14.84 -12.19 8.82
C HIS A 35 -15.03 -10.77 9.37
N PHE A 36 -15.62 -9.89 8.56
CA PHE A 36 -15.87 -8.50 8.91
C PHE A 36 -17.36 -8.14 8.77
N HIS A 37 -17.80 -7.22 9.60
CA HIS A 37 -19.10 -6.55 9.50
C HIS A 37 -18.84 -5.07 9.16
N VAL A 38 -19.08 -4.70 7.90
CA VAL A 38 -18.84 -3.33 7.43
C VAL A 38 -20.08 -2.49 7.67
N ILE A 39 -19.89 -1.32 8.30
CA ILE A 39 -20.90 -0.28 8.46
C ILE A 39 -20.39 1.03 7.88
N ILE A 40 -21.29 1.80 7.24
CA ILE A 40 -20.98 3.14 6.77
C ILE A 40 -21.55 4.13 7.76
N CYS A 41 -20.67 5.02 8.26
CA CYS A 41 -21.01 6.03 9.26
C CYS A 41 -20.85 7.43 8.67
N ALA A 42 -21.78 8.32 8.98
CA ALA A 42 -21.71 9.74 8.64
C ALA A 42 -22.13 10.60 9.85
N GLU A 43 -22.13 11.91 9.73
CA GLU A 43 -22.60 12.82 10.78
C GLU A 43 -24.05 12.53 11.17
N LYS A 44 -24.87 12.17 10.19
CA LYS A 44 -26.25 11.71 10.35
C LYS A 44 -26.51 10.54 9.42
N PRO A 45 -27.30 9.54 9.82
CA PRO A 45 -27.74 8.49 8.90
C PRO A 45 -28.52 9.08 7.72
N GLY A 46 -28.35 8.48 6.54
CA GLY A 46 -28.98 8.94 5.31
C GLY A 46 -28.05 8.92 4.12
N ASN A 47 -28.45 9.52 3.02
CA ASN A 47 -27.63 9.61 1.82
C ASN A 47 -26.53 10.66 2.00
N VAL A 48 -25.33 10.27 1.62
CA VAL A 48 -24.13 11.11 1.52
C VAL A 48 -23.72 11.18 0.08
N ASP A 49 -23.67 12.38 -0.48
CA ASP A 49 -23.32 12.59 -1.90
C ASP A 49 -21.81 12.77 -2.07
N SER A 50 -21.27 12.17 -3.12
CA SER A 50 -19.89 12.40 -3.57
C SER A 50 -19.80 13.68 -4.41
N ALA A 51 -18.56 14.12 -4.68
CA ALA A 51 -18.33 15.23 -5.62
C ALA A 51 -18.67 14.86 -7.07
N ASP A 52 -18.75 13.56 -7.42
CA ASP A 52 -18.80 13.05 -8.79
C ASP A 52 -20.15 12.40 -9.15
N GLY A 53 -21.23 12.76 -8.46
CA GLY A 53 -22.58 12.31 -8.78
C GLY A 53 -22.95 10.90 -8.29
N PHE A 54 -22.14 10.29 -7.44
CA PHE A 54 -22.48 9.07 -6.69
C PHE A 54 -23.04 9.41 -5.33
N SER A 55 -23.86 8.54 -4.77
CA SER A 55 -24.25 8.62 -3.36
C SER A 55 -24.10 7.29 -2.66
N VAL A 56 -23.88 7.33 -1.36
CA VAL A 56 -23.85 6.17 -0.48
C VAL A 56 -24.80 6.38 0.69
N THR A 57 -25.50 5.32 1.11
CA THR A 57 -26.35 5.39 2.27
C THR A 57 -25.54 5.08 3.53
N ALA A 58 -25.33 6.05 4.40
CA ALA A 58 -24.80 5.84 5.73
C ALA A 58 -25.92 5.31 6.64
N THR A 59 -25.70 4.13 7.20
CA THR A 59 -26.70 3.47 8.07
C THR A 59 -26.56 3.87 9.54
N HIS A 60 -25.43 4.49 9.90
CA HIS A 60 -25.07 4.83 11.27
C HIS A 60 -24.52 6.27 11.35
N ASP A 61 -24.62 6.86 12.53
CA ASP A 61 -23.91 8.09 12.88
C ASP A 61 -22.55 7.80 13.55
N TYR A 62 -21.87 8.84 14.03
CA TYR A 62 -20.56 8.69 14.67
C TYR A 62 -20.60 7.97 16.04
N THR A 63 -21.78 7.73 16.64
CA THR A 63 -21.87 6.96 17.88
C THR A 63 -21.52 5.49 17.65
N ALA A 64 -21.80 4.94 16.47
CA ALA A 64 -21.40 3.58 16.11
C ALA A 64 -19.88 3.41 15.95
N VAL A 65 -19.14 4.48 15.64
CA VAL A 65 -17.68 4.47 15.53
C VAL A 65 -17.01 4.03 16.83
N ILE A 66 -17.57 4.45 17.98
CA ILE A 66 -17.03 4.18 19.31
C ILE A 66 -16.99 2.68 19.63
N GLN A 67 -17.89 1.90 19.02
CA GLN A 67 -18.02 0.45 19.23
C GLN A 67 -17.34 -0.40 18.16
N ALA A 68 -16.73 0.23 17.14
CA ALA A 68 -16.08 -0.49 16.05
C ALA A 68 -14.73 -1.04 16.48
N ASP A 69 -14.32 -2.18 15.89
CA ASP A 69 -12.99 -2.76 16.09
C ASP A 69 -11.95 -2.07 15.19
N ILE A 70 -12.40 -1.59 14.02
CA ILE A 70 -11.56 -0.88 13.04
C ILE A 70 -12.36 0.33 12.54
N VAL A 71 -11.76 1.50 12.55
CA VAL A 71 -12.35 2.75 12.04
C VAL A 71 -11.52 3.26 10.88
N ILE A 72 -12.13 3.48 9.73
CA ILE A 72 -11.44 3.90 8.51
C ILE A 72 -11.98 5.24 8.05
N ILE A 73 -11.07 6.21 7.91
CA ILE A 73 -11.32 7.49 7.27
C ILE A 73 -10.68 7.43 5.88
N PRO A 74 -11.46 7.10 4.82
CA PRO A 74 -10.89 6.86 3.50
C PRO A 74 -10.47 8.13 2.77
N TYR A 75 -11.07 9.27 3.12
CA TYR A 75 -10.87 10.52 2.42
C TYR A 75 -11.30 11.72 3.27
N TRP A 76 -10.65 12.88 3.01
CA TRP A 76 -11.07 14.19 3.55
C TRP A 76 -10.80 15.27 2.51
N GLY A 77 -11.84 15.76 1.82
CA GLY A 77 -11.70 16.62 0.65
C GLY A 77 -11.19 18.05 0.94
N THR A 78 -11.33 18.52 2.19
CA THR A 78 -10.98 19.90 2.55
C THR A 78 -9.97 19.92 3.68
N ILE A 79 -8.70 19.71 3.34
CA ILE A 79 -7.59 19.59 4.33
C ILE A 79 -7.42 20.81 5.23
N THR A 80 -7.87 21.99 4.80
CA THR A 80 -7.83 23.23 5.58
C THR A 80 -8.97 23.33 6.60
N GLN A 81 -10.06 22.60 6.40
CA GLN A 81 -11.20 22.59 7.29
C GLN A 81 -11.04 21.52 8.36
N LYS A 82 -11.13 21.94 9.62
CA LYS A 82 -11.13 21.00 10.75
C LYS A 82 -12.40 20.13 10.69
N PRO A 83 -12.27 18.81 10.88
CA PRO A 83 -13.43 17.92 10.97
C PRO A 83 -14.37 18.30 12.11
N PRO A 84 -15.68 17.89 12.05
CA PRO A 84 -16.60 18.10 13.12
C PRO A 84 -16.07 17.54 14.46
N GLN A 85 -16.25 18.30 15.53
CA GLN A 85 -15.74 17.95 16.85
C GLN A 85 -16.25 16.56 17.29
N LYS A 86 -17.51 16.24 16.98
CA LYS A 86 -18.12 14.92 17.26
C LYS A 86 -17.36 13.76 16.61
N LEU A 87 -16.85 13.93 15.37
CA LEU A 87 -16.04 12.92 14.72
C LEU A 87 -14.71 12.75 15.43
N LEU A 88 -14.02 13.86 15.77
CA LEU A 88 -12.74 13.81 16.46
C LEU A 88 -12.84 13.12 17.82
N GLU A 89 -13.88 13.41 18.60
CA GLU A 89 -14.17 12.76 19.89
C GLU A 89 -14.51 11.27 19.72
N ALA A 90 -15.30 10.90 18.70
CA ALA A 90 -15.59 9.51 18.42
C ALA A 90 -14.33 8.71 18.06
N LEU A 91 -13.39 9.29 17.30
CA LEU A 91 -12.12 8.64 16.94
C LEU A 91 -11.21 8.43 18.16
N THR A 92 -11.07 9.45 19.01
CA THR A 92 -10.28 9.30 20.25
C THR A 92 -10.88 8.28 21.18
N THR A 93 -12.20 8.32 21.40
CA THR A 93 -12.90 7.34 22.25
C THR A 93 -12.80 5.91 21.68
N ALA A 94 -12.95 5.73 20.35
CA ALA A 94 -12.77 4.43 19.73
C ALA A 94 -11.34 3.90 19.93
N ARG A 95 -10.34 4.78 19.80
CA ARG A 95 -8.93 4.43 20.06
C ARG A 95 -8.72 4.00 21.51
N ASP A 96 -9.26 4.74 22.46
CA ASP A 96 -9.17 4.43 23.90
C ASP A 96 -9.85 3.10 24.24
N ASN A 97 -10.89 2.73 23.49
CA ASN A 97 -11.56 1.43 23.56
C ASN A 97 -10.79 0.30 22.85
N GLY A 98 -9.63 0.58 22.26
CA GLY A 98 -8.75 -0.42 21.61
C GLY A 98 -8.99 -0.62 20.11
N ALA A 99 -9.79 0.24 19.46
CA ALA A 99 -9.97 0.17 18.02
C ALA A 99 -8.67 0.52 17.25
N GLN A 100 -8.47 -0.14 16.10
CA GLN A 100 -7.52 0.34 15.10
C GLN A 100 -8.11 1.54 14.38
N ILE A 101 -7.34 2.64 14.26
CA ILE A 101 -7.78 3.85 13.57
C ILE A 101 -6.95 4.01 12.30
N VAL A 102 -7.63 4.08 11.16
CA VAL A 102 -7.02 4.05 9.83
C VAL A 102 -7.33 5.32 9.07
N GLY A 103 -6.30 6.07 8.69
CA GLY A 103 -6.41 7.23 7.81
C GLY A 103 -5.83 6.91 6.42
N LEU A 104 -6.66 6.86 5.39
CA LEU A 104 -6.21 6.65 4.03
C LEU A 104 -6.13 7.98 3.30
N CYS A 105 -5.08 8.20 2.51
CA CYS A 105 -4.90 9.42 1.74
C CYS A 105 -5.03 10.68 2.63
N LEU A 106 -5.93 11.58 2.28
CA LEU A 106 -6.24 12.79 3.06
C LEU A 106 -7.01 12.51 4.36
N GLY A 107 -7.51 11.29 4.56
CA GLY A 107 -8.06 10.85 5.84
C GLY A 107 -7.03 10.91 6.97
N THR A 108 -5.73 10.86 6.66
CA THR A 108 -4.63 11.05 7.61
C THR A 108 -4.69 12.44 8.28
N PHE A 109 -5.16 13.48 7.60
CA PHE A 109 -5.34 14.82 8.19
C PHE A 109 -6.38 14.80 9.34
N VAL A 110 -7.43 14.00 9.21
CA VAL A 110 -8.45 13.84 10.26
C VAL A 110 -7.82 13.27 11.53
N LEU A 111 -6.93 12.27 11.40
CA LEU A 111 -6.19 11.71 12.51
C LEU A 111 -5.25 12.75 13.15
N GLY A 112 -4.62 13.59 12.33
CA GLY A 112 -3.81 14.70 12.80
C GLY A 112 -4.64 15.72 13.62
N TYR A 113 -5.82 16.09 13.12
CA TYR A 113 -6.74 16.98 13.85
C TYR A 113 -7.29 16.37 15.14
N ALA A 114 -7.44 15.05 15.22
CA ALA A 114 -7.81 14.33 16.42
C ALA A 114 -6.65 14.20 17.45
N GLY A 115 -5.43 14.66 17.09
CA GLY A 115 -4.26 14.55 17.96
C GLY A 115 -3.64 13.14 18.02
N LEU A 116 -4.14 12.20 17.24
CA LEU A 116 -3.73 10.80 17.27
C LEU A 116 -2.35 10.55 16.66
N LEU A 117 -1.79 11.52 15.91
CA LEU A 117 -0.50 11.38 15.22
C LEU A 117 0.67 12.08 15.93
N LYS A 118 0.44 12.64 17.11
CA LYS A 118 1.49 13.32 17.86
C LYS A 118 2.62 12.36 18.22
N ASN A 119 3.86 12.68 17.80
CA ASN A 119 5.07 11.87 17.98
C ASN A 119 5.00 10.46 17.37
N LYS A 120 4.09 10.24 16.41
CA LYS A 120 3.96 8.99 15.67
C LYS A 120 4.46 9.11 14.25
N ARG A 121 4.82 7.97 13.67
CA ARG A 121 5.09 7.87 12.23
C ARG A 121 3.76 7.82 11.48
N ALA A 122 3.72 8.46 10.30
CA ALA A 122 2.54 8.47 9.46
C ALA A 122 2.91 8.52 7.97
N ALA A 123 1.98 8.11 7.10
CA ALA A 123 2.03 8.31 5.67
C ALA A 123 0.78 9.08 5.22
N THR A 124 0.90 9.91 4.20
CA THR A 124 -0.22 10.57 3.52
C THR A 124 0.09 10.67 2.02
N HIS A 125 -0.82 11.21 1.23
CA HIS A 125 -0.58 11.41 -0.20
C HIS A 125 0.58 12.39 -0.43
N TRP A 126 1.52 12.05 -1.30
CA TRP A 126 2.76 12.79 -1.53
C TRP A 126 2.55 14.26 -1.93
N GLU A 127 1.48 14.57 -2.67
CA GLU A 127 1.15 15.94 -3.07
C GLU A 127 0.91 16.88 -1.89
N PHE A 128 0.54 16.35 -0.73
CA PHE A 128 0.16 17.12 0.46
C PHE A 128 1.21 17.10 1.57
N GLU A 129 2.45 16.72 1.24
CA GLU A 129 3.55 16.66 2.20
C GLU A 129 3.72 17.98 2.96
N ARG A 130 3.85 19.08 2.22
CA ARG A 130 4.13 20.42 2.80
C ARG A 130 3.01 20.90 3.70
N GLU A 131 1.77 20.74 3.25
CA GLU A 131 0.57 21.12 4.00
C GLU A 131 0.41 20.29 5.27
N PHE A 132 0.74 18.99 5.18
CA PHE A 132 0.67 18.09 6.33
C PHE A 132 1.74 18.44 7.37
N GLN A 133 3.00 18.58 6.97
CA GLN A 133 4.11 18.92 7.87
C GLN A 133 3.92 20.30 8.53
N ALA A 134 3.44 21.29 7.76
CA ALA A 134 3.17 22.63 8.31
C ALA A 134 2.08 22.60 9.38
N ARG A 135 1.09 21.69 9.26
CA ARG A 135 -0.05 21.61 10.18
C ARG A 135 0.18 20.69 11.37
N PHE A 136 0.93 19.63 11.16
CA PHE A 136 1.22 18.61 12.18
C PHE A 136 2.73 18.39 12.36
N PRO A 137 3.49 19.42 12.80
CA PRO A 137 4.95 19.37 12.85
C PRO A 137 5.51 18.35 13.85
N GLN A 138 4.66 17.82 14.74
CA GLN A 138 5.05 16.79 15.71
C GLN A 138 4.85 15.35 15.18
N THR A 139 4.38 15.18 13.93
CA THR A 139 4.22 13.89 13.28
C THR A 139 5.46 13.58 12.44
N HIS A 140 6.00 12.39 12.56
CA HIS A 140 7.12 11.90 11.73
C HIS A 140 6.57 11.37 10.40
N LEU A 141 6.40 12.26 9.41
CA LEU A 141 5.87 11.90 8.11
C LEU A 141 6.89 11.12 7.28
N ASP A 142 6.50 9.91 6.84
CA ASP A 142 7.24 9.09 5.86
C ASP A 142 6.52 9.17 4.51
N ILE A 143 6.93 10.14 3.70
CA ILE A 143 6.30 10.39 2.41
C ILE A 143 6.59 9.31 1.36
N ASN A 144 7.58 8.48 1.57
CA ASN A 144 7.89 7.39 0.68
C ASN A 144 7.10 6.12 1.00
N ALA A 145 6.53 6.00 2.20
CA ALA A 145 5.79 4.81 2.57
C ALA A 145 4.42 4.73 1.91
N LEU A 146 4.02 3.53 1.44
CA LEU A 146 2.66 3.26 1.00
C LEU A 146 1.68 3.27 2.17
N TYR A 147 2.09 2.72 3.29
CA TYR A 147 1.38 2.75 4.57
C TYR A 147 2.34 2.59 5.74
N VAL A 148 1.94 3.11 6.87
CA VAL A 148 2.65 3.03 8.16
C VAL A 148 1.66 2.55 9.21
N ASP A 149 2.06 1.57 10.01
CA ASP A 149 1.39 1.19 11.25
C ASP A 149 2.28 1.60 12.42
N ASP A 150 1.75 2.43 13.29
CA ASP A 150 2.40 2.88 14.50
C ASP A 150 1.45 2.69 15.68
N ASP A 151 1.59 1.54 16.32
CA ASP A 151 0.79 1.17 17.49
C ASP A 151 -0.72 1.22 17.22
N GLY A 152 -1.18 0.56 16.15
CA GLY A 152 -2.59 0.47 15.75
C GLY A 152 -3.21 1.76 15.23
N ILE A 153 -2.41 2.83 15.03
CA ILE A 153 -2.75 3.96 14.20
C ILE A 153 -2.14 3.71 12.83
N ILE A 154 -2.98 3.45 11.85
CA ILE A 154 -2.53 3.07 10.50
C ILE A 154 -2.82 4.22 9.55
N THR A 155 -1.82 4.60 8.76
CA THR A 155 -1.95 5.68 7.79
C THR A 155 -1.42 5.24 6.44
N SER A 156 -1.99 5.74 5.35
CA SER A 156 -1.63 5.32 4.00
C SER A 156 -1.59 6.49 3.02
N ALA A 157 -0.74 6.36 2.02
CA ALA A 157 -0.70 7.24 0.84
C ALA A 157 -2.05 7.36 0.11
N GLY A 158 -2.93 6.41 0.33
CA GLY A 158 -4.24 6.41 -0.31
C GLY A 158 -4.21 5.95 -1.77
N THR A 159 -5.28 6.25 -2.50
CA THR A 159 -5.47 5.80 -3.88
C THR A 159 -5.21 4.28 -4.01
N ALA A 160 -4.33 3.83 -4.91
CA ALA A 160 -3.99 2.42 -5.06
C ALA A 160 -3.30 1.82 -3.83
N ALA A 161 -2.53 2.61 -3.06
CA ALA A 161 -1.88 2.15 -1.83
C ALA A 161 -2.89 1.84 -0.70
N ALA A 162 -4.12 2.34 -0.79
CA ALA A 162 -5.19 1.98 0.15
C ALA A 162 -5.53 0.49 0.08
N LEU A 163 -5.43 -0.15 -1.10
CA LEU A 163 -5.60 -1.59 -1.26
C LEU A 163 -4.56 -2.37 -0.46
N ASP A 164 -3.30 -1.98 -0.56
CA ASP A 164 -2.19 -2.63 0.16
C ASP A 164 -2.35 -2.48 1.67
N CYS A 165 -2.76 -1.30 2.11
CA CYS A 165 -3.05 -1.00 3.51
C CYS A 165 -4.21 -1.86 4.04
N CYS A 166 -5.33 -1.95 3.31
CA CYS A 166 -6.46 -2.78 3.70
C CYS A 166 -6.10 -4.28 3.70
N LEU A 167 -5.35 -4.76 2.71
CA LEU A 167 -4.85 -6.14 2.68
C LEU A 167 -3.87 -6.43 3.83
N TYR A 168 -3.05 -5.45 4.21
CA TYR A 168 -2.20 -5.56 5.41
C TYR A 168 -3.03 -5.77 6.67
N ILE A 169 -4.10 -4.99 6.88
CA ILE A 169 -5.01 -5.13 8.03
C ILE A 169 -5.69 -6.50 8.02
N VAL A 170 -6.18 -6.95 6.87
CA VAL A 170 -6.77 -8.30 6.73
C VAL A 170 -5.75 -9.37 7.14
N ARG A 171 -4.50 -9.24 6.71
CA ARG A 171 -3.42 -10.17 7.03
C ARG A 171 -3.08 -10.21 8.52
N GLN A 172 -3.08 -9.05 9.18
CA GLN A 172 -2.86 -8.98 10.63
C GLN A 172 -3.91 -9.78 11.41
N HIS A 173 -5.19 -9.66 11.04
CA HIS A 173 -6.28 -10.26 11.79
C HIS A 173 -6.59 -11.73 11.41
N PHE A 174 -6.41 -12.08 10.13
CA PHE A 174 -6.89 -13.37 9.61
C PHE A 174 -5.86 -14.15 8.79
N GLY A 175 -4.62 -13.66 8.76
CA GLY A 175 -3.49 -14.34 8.12
C GLY A 175 -3.40 -14.14 6.61
N SER A 176 -2.31 -14.69 6.05
CA SER A 176 -1.95 -14.49 4.65
C SER A 176 -2.92 -15.15 3.67
N ASP A 177 -3.49 -16.30 4.01
CA ASP A 177 -4.37 -17.04 3.10
C ASP A 177 -5.63 -16.24 2.76
N TYR A 178 -6.24 -15.63 3.76
CA TYR A 178 -7.42 -14.80 3.53
C TYR A 178 -7.08 -13.50 2.77
N ALA A 179 -5.98 -12.84 3.13
CA ALA A 179 -5.52 -11.66 2.40
C ALA A 179 -5.18 -11.97 0.93
N ASN A 180 -4.53 -13.11 0.66
CA ASN A 180 -4.21 -13.57 -0.69
C ASN A 180 -5.47 -13.96 -1.49
N HIS A 181 -6.48 -14.53 -0.84
CA HIS A 181 -7.78 -14.80 -1.46
C HIS A 181 -8.41 -13.50 -1.98
N ILE A 182 -8.49 -12.47 -1.13
CA ILE A 182 -9.04 -11.15 -1.51
C ILE A 182 -8.21 -10.52 -2.63
N ALA A 183 -6.88 -10.48 -2.48
CA ALA A 183 -5.98 -9.90 -3.48
C ALA A 183 -6.16 -10.54 -4.87
N ARG A 184 -6.30 -11.87 -4.91
CA ARG A 184 -6.53 -12.63 -6.15
C ARG A 184 -7.85 -12.25 -6.81
N ARG A 185 -8.94 -12.11 -6.04
CA ARG A 185 -10.23 -11.67 -6.55
C ARG A 185 -10.19 -10.23 -7.09
N MET A 186 -9.38 -9.39 -6.50
CA MET A 186 -9.19 -8.00 -6.93
C MET A 186 -8.13 -7.85 -8.05
N VAL A 187 -7.49 -8.95 -8.48
CA VAL A 187 -6.46 -8.97 -9.53
C VAL A 187 -5.29 -8.03 -9.16
N VAL A 188 -4.91 -8.01 -7.89
CA VAL A 188 -3.78 -7.21 -7.39
C VAL A 188 -2.72 -8.11 -6.78
N PRO A 189 -1.44 -7.69 -6.73
CA PRO A 189 -0.41 -8.43 -6.03
C PRO A 189 -0.80 -8.69 -4.57
N PRO A 190 -0.58 -9.89 -4.05
CA PRO A 190 -1.02 -10.24 -2.70
C PRO A 190 -0.29 -9.48 -1.60
N TYR A 191 0.87 -8.91 -1.92
CA TYR A 191 1.69 -8.20 -0.96
C TYR A 191 2.53 -7.11 -1.63
N ARG A 192 2.47 -5.90 -1.05
CA ARG A 192 3.45 -4.83 -1.23
C ARG A 192 3.84 -4.32 0.15
N THR A 193 5.14 -4.05 0.35
CA THR A 193 5.63 -3.52 1.63
C THR A 193 5.15 -2.09 1.83
N GLY A 194 4.77 -1.73 3.06
CA GLY A 194 4.41 -0.36 3.40
C GLY A 194 5.51 0.66 3.11
N GLY A 195 6.78 0.26 3.24
CA GLY A 195 7.94 1.11 2.95
C GLY A 195 8.31 1.26 1.47
N GLN A 196 7.51 0.73 0.54
CA GLN A 196 7.74 0.94 -0.90
C GLN A 196 7.33 2.37 -1.28
N ALA A 197 8.14 3.05 -2.12
CA ALA A 197 7.89 4.43 -2.51
C ALA A 197 6.52 4.62 -3.18
N GLN A 198 5.80 5.67 -2.75
CA GLN A 198 4.52 6.08 -3.32
C GLN A 198 4.66 6.55 -4.76
N PHE A 199 5.72 7.28 -5.00
CA PHE A 199 6.01 7.98 -6.23
C PHE A 199 7.26 7.37 -6.87
N ILE A 200 7.06 6.79 -8.04
CA ILE A 200 8.15 6.53 -8.96
C ILE A 200 8.19 7.77 -9.83
N GLU A 201 9.21 8.62 -9.67
CA GLU A 201 9.43 9.84 -10.48
C GLU A 201 9.53 9.57 -11.99
N GLN A 202 9.36 8.32 -12.35
CA GLN A 202 9.33 7.91 -13.74
C GLN A 202 7.95 7.35 -14.04
N PRO A 203 7.24 7.93 -15.01
CA PRO A 203 6.15 7.23 -15.62
C PRO A 203 6.69 5.84 -16.00
N VAL A 204 5.93 4.77 -15.70
CA VAL A 204 6.11 3.53 -16.45
C VAL A 204 6.26 3.96 -17.89
N PRO A 205 7.42 3.76 -18.54
CA PRO A 205 7.60 4.32 -19.84
C PRO A 205 6.52 3.73 -20.74
N LYS A 206 5.54 4.54 -21.09
CA LYS A 206 4.82 4.38 -22.34
C LYS A 206 5.91 4.66 -23.37
N ASN A 207 6.59 3.59 -23.82
CA ASN A 207 7.72 3.66 -24.73
C ASN A 207 8.73 4.70 -24.24
N THR A 208 9.77 4.29 -23.56
CA THR A 208 10.94 5.17 -23.46
C THR A 208 11.26 5.57 -24.90
N HIS A 209 11.54 6.85 -25.17
CA HIS A 209 12.08 7.27 -26.46
C HIS A 209 13.39 6.53 -26.80
N ASP A 210 13.83 5.66 -25.92
CA ASP A 210 14.94 4.75 -26.11
C ASP A 210 14.43 3.30 -26.14
N GLU A 211 13.96 2.87 -27.32
CA GLU A 211 13.54 1.49 -27.59
C GLU A 211 14.59 0.45 -27.14
N ARG A 212 15.86 0.84 -27.17
CA ARG A 212 16.98 -0.02 -26.76
C ARG A 212 16.95 -0.36 -25.27
N ILE A 213 16.55 0.58 -24.42
CA ILE A 213 16.39 0.30 -22.98
C ILE A 213 15.20 -0.63 -22.73
N ASN A 214 14.11 -0.48 -23.48
CA ASN A 214 12.96 -1.40 -23.37
C ASN A 214 13.35 -2.83 -23.81
N LEU A 215 14.04 -2.96 -24.93
CA LEU A 215 14.56 -4.26 -25.39
C LEU A 215 15.53 -4.88 -24.37
N LEU A 216 16.32 -4.06 -23.68
CA LEU A 216 17.20 -4.52 -22.62
C LEU A 216 16.43 -5.00 -21.40
N LEU A 217 15.41 -4.29 -20.95
CA LEU A 217 14.56 -4.68 -19.83
C LEU A 217 13.85 -6.02 -20.10
N ASP A 218 13.32 -6.20 -21.30
CA ASP A 218 12.68 -7.45 -21.71
C ASP A 218 13.71 -8.61 -21.78
N TYR A 219 14.88 -8.35 -22.31
CA TYR A 219 15.97 -9.33 -22.30
C TYR A 219 16.35 -9.73 -20.87
N LEU A 220 16.51 -8.78 -19.96
CA LEU A 220 16.87 -9.05 -18.56
C LEU A 220 15.78 -9.87 -17.85
N ARG A 221 14.49 -9.58 -18.09
CA ARG A 221 13.37 -10.36 -17.55
C ARG A 221 13.37 -11.80 -18.04
N GLN A 222 13.58 -12.00 -19.36
CA GLN A 222 13.63 -13.34 -19.97
C GLN A 222 14.85 -14.15 -19.52
N ASN A 223 15.93 -13.49 -19.12
CA ASN A 223 17.19 -14.10 -18.71
C ASN A 223 17.55 -13.80 -17.25
N ILE A 224 16.53 -13.71 -16.39
CA ILE A 224 16.67 -13.23 -15.00
C ILE A 224 17.63 -14.08 -14.16
N ALA A 225 17.70 -15.40 -14.43
CA ALA A 225 18.57 -16.35 -13.73
C ALA A 225 20.05 -16.21 -14.13
N GLN A 226 20.35 -15.61 -15.28
CA GLN A 226 21.71 -15.49 -15.77
C GLN A 226 22.50 -14.41 -15.02
N GLN A 227 23.83 -14.57 -14.99
CA GLN A 227 24.73 -13.51 -14.56
C GLN A 227 24.95 -12.55 -15.73
N HIS A 228 24.83 -11.26 -15.47
CA HIS A 228 24.99 -10.22 -16.48
C HIS A 228 26.17 -9.32 -16.13
N ASP A 229 27.07 -9.12 -17.07
CA ASP A 229 28.10 -8.10 -16.95
C ASP A 229 27.72 -6.82 -17.71
N LEU A 230 28.20 -5.70 -17.22
CA LEU A 230 27.80 -4.39 -17.74
C LEU A 230 28.31 -4.14 -19.18
N ASP A 231 29.44 -4.77 -19.57
CA ASP A 231 29.98 -4.61 -20.93
C ASP A 231 29.11 -5.31 -21.96
N SER A 232 28.76 -6.55 -21.70
CA SER A 232 27.86 -7.33 -22.55
C SER A 232 26.50 -6.65 -22.72
N LEU A 233 25.95 -6.10 -21.63
CA LEU A 233 24.69 -5.35 -21.69
C LEU A 233 24.83 -4.05 -22.50
N ALA A 234 25.94 -3.33 -22.33
CA ALA A 234 26.21 -2.10 -23.07
C ALA A 234 26.39 -2.36 -24.60
N GLN A 235 27.11 -3.44 -24.94
CA GLN A 235 27.27 -3.87 -26.33
C GLN A 235 25.93 -4.26 -26.98
N ARG A 236 25.06 -4.97 -26.24
CA ARG A 236 23.73 -5.40 -26.71
C ARG A 236 22.86 -4.24 -27.15
N VAL A 237 22.96 -3.10 -26.47
CA VAL A 237 22.19 -1.89 -26.80
C VAL A 237 22.99 -0.83 -27.52
N MET A 238 24.20 -1.18 -28.00
CA MET A 238 25.11 -0.30 -28.73
C MET A 238 25.37 1.03 -28.01
N MET A 239 25.63 0.95 -26.70
CA MET A 239 25.95 2.09 -25.85
C MET A 239 27.28 1.89 -25.14
N SER A 240 27.93 3.00 -24.73
CA SER A 240 29.01 2.92 -23.74
C SER A 240 28.41 2.58 -22.34
N ARG A 241 29.20 1.99 -21.44
CA ARG A 241 28.81 1.74 -20.05
C ARG A 241 28.19 2.99 -19.41
N ARG A 242 28.84 4.15 -19.55
CA ARG A 242 28.39 5.42 -18.98
C ARG A 242 27.02 5.83 -19.53
N THR A 243 26.82 5.68 -20.83
CA THR A 243 25.56 6.01 -21.50
C THR A 243 24.45 5.07 -21.04
N LEU A 244 24.72 3.75 -21.05
CA LEU A 244 23.79 2.75 -20.58
C LEU A 244 23.34 3.01 -19.12
N THR A 245 24.30 3.17 -18.19
CA THR A 245 23.97 3.38 -16.77
C THR A 245 23.11 4.63 -16.57
N ARG A 246 23.42 5.73 -17.25
CA ARG A 246 22.66 6.97 -17.18
C ARG A 246 21.24 6.80 -17.75
N HIS A 247 21.10 6.16 -18.93
CA HIS A 247 19.80 5.95 -19.57
C HIS A 247 18.95 4.96 -18.79
N PHE A 248 19.58 3.89 -18.28
CA PHE A 248 18.88 2.90 -17.45
C PHE A 248 18.37 3.52 -16.14
N MET A 249 19.23 4.27 -15.43
CA MET A 249 18.85 5.03 -14.23
C MET A 249 17.71 6.01 -14.54
N LYS A 250 17.81 6.76 -15.65
CA LYS A 250 16.74 7.66 -16.07
C LYS A 250 15.44 6.94 -16.40
N ALA A 251 15.51 5.72 -16.95
CA ALA A 251 14.36 4.94 -17.37
C ALA A 251 13.72 4.12 -16.24
N THR A 252 14.47 3.68 -15.23
CA THR A 252 14.01 2.75 -14.19
C THR A 252 14.06 3.31 -12.77
N GLY A 253 14.74 4.43 -12.55
CA GLY A 253 14.96 5.01 -11.22
C GLY A 253 16.00 4.28 -10.36
N SER A 254 16.63 3.21 -10.89
CA SER A 254 17.57 2.38 -10.15
C SER A 254 18.75 1.96 -11.00
N SER A 255 19.84 1.52 -10.38
CA SER A 255 20.94 0.88 -11.10
C SER A 255 20.48 -0.47 -11.67
N ILE A 256 21.20 -0.96 -12.71
CA ILE A 256 20.92 -2.28 -13.31
C ILE A 256 21.01 -3.39 -12.27
N ALA A 257 21.98 -3.32 -11.35
CA ALA A 257 22.16 -4.32 -10.30
C ALA A 257 20.99 -4.32 -9.30
N GLU A 258 20.57 -3.17 -8.82
CA GLU A 258 19.43 -3.01 -7.92
C GLU A 258 18.12 -3.46 -8.59
N TRP A 259 17.93 -3.09 -9.84
CA TRP A 259 16.77 -3.49 -10.63
C TRP A 259 16.70 -5.02 -10.78
N LEU A 260 17.84 -5.67 -11.13
CA LEU A 260 17.92 -7.13 -11.23
C LEU A 260 17.62 -7.83 -9.90
N ILE A 261 18.17 -7.32 -8.79
CA ILE A 261 17.88 -7.87 -7.45
C ILE A 261 16.37 -7.79 -7.18
N THR A 262 15.75 -6.65 -7.43
CA THR A 262 14.30 -6.45 -7.21
C THR A 262 13.44 -7.39 -8.07
N GLU A 263 13.75 -7.53 -9.36
CA GLU A 263 13.02 -8.45 -10.25
C GLU A 263 13.21 -9.92 -9.85
N ARG A 264 14.42 -10.31 -9.44
CA ARG A 264 14.72 -11.65 -8.89
C ARG A 264 13.92 -11.94 -7.62
N LEU A 265 13.85 -10.98 -6.71
CA LEU A 265 13.07 -11.11 -5.48
C LEU A 265 11.57 -11.23 -5.78
N ARG A 266 11.03 -10.42 -6.69
CA ARG A 266 9.64 -10.50 -7.13
C ARG A 266 9.34 -11.88 -7.73
N ARG A 267 10.20 -12.38 -8.62
CA ARG A 267 10.05 -13.71 -9.22
C ARG A 267 10.16 -14.83 -8.18
N SER A 268 11.03 -14.69 -7.19
CA SER A 268 11.12 -15.66 -6.10
C SER A 268 9.87 -15.71 -5.23
N GLN A 269 9.22 -14.56 -4.99
CA GLN A 269 7.95 -14.48 -4.28
C GLN A 269 6.83 -15.21 -5.04
N GLU A 270 6.77 -15.05 -6.37
CA GLU A 270 5.82 -15.79 -7.21
C GLU A 270 6.03 -17.30 -7.12
N LEU A 271 7.28 -17.76 -7.17
CA LEU A 271 7.63 -19.18 -7.07
C LEU A 271 7.32 -19.76 -5.69
N LEU A 272 7.53 -19.00 -4.60
CA LEU A 272 7.16 -19.42 -3.25
C LEU A 272 5.65 -19.65 -3.10
N GLY A 273 4.83 -18.87 -3.80
CA GLY A 273 3.37 -19.01 -3.75
C GLY A 273 2.76 -19.97 -4.76
N SER A 274 3.49 -20.36 -5.80
CA SER A 274 2.95 -21.12 -6.95
C SER A 274 3.63 -22.45 -7.21
N SER A 275 4.73 -22.78 -6.52
CA SER A 275 5.49 -24.01 -6.74
C SER A 275 5.74 -24.80 -5.46
N GLN A 276 6.07 -26.08 -5.62
CA GLN A 276 6.52 -26.99 -4.55
C GLN A 276 8.07 -27.06 -4.45
N LEU A 277 8.77 -26.09 -5.06
CA LEU A 277 10.22 -26.12 -5.09
C LEU A 277 10.80 -25.85 -3.69
N PRO A 278 11.86 -26.56 -3.31
CA PRO A 278 12.62 -26.23 -2.10
C PRO A 278 13.15 -24.78 -2.16
N VAL A 279 13.18 -24.12 -1.02
CA VAL A 279 13.58 -22.70 -0.87
C VAL A 279 14.96 -22.44 -1.50
N GLU A 280 15.91 -23.38 -1.36
CA GLU A 280 17.24 -23.29 -1.95
C GLU A 280 17.22 -23.36 -3.49
N ARG A 281 16.30 -24.13 -4.06
CA ARG A 281 16.14 -24.23 -5.52
C ARG A 281 15.56 -22.94 -6.08
N ILE A 282 14.61 -22.32 -5.37
CA ILE A 282 14.04 -21.02 -5.79
C ILE A 282 15.13 -19.95 -5.89
N ALA A 283 16.06 -19.87 -4.94
CA ALA A 283 17.17 -18.93 -5.01
C ALA A 283 18.01 -19.09 -6.28
N ALA A 284 18.33 -20.32 -6.67
CA ALA A 284 19.08 -20.63 -7.88
C ALA A 284 18.27 -20.32 -9.16
N GLU A 285 16.99 -20.71 -9.20
CA GLU A 285 16.07 -20.48 -10.33
C GLU A 285 15.90 -19.00 -10.67
N VAL A 286 16.02 -18.13 -9.67
CA VAL A 286 15.94 -16.66 -9.91
C VAL A 286 17.32 -16.01 -10.04
N GLY A 287 18.41 -16.78 -10.05
CA GLY A 287 19.77 -16.29 -10.35
C GLY A 287 20.57 -15.76 -9.17
N PHE A 288 20.21 -16.10 -7.93
CA PHE A 288 21.10 -15.88 -6.79
C PHE A 288 22.12 -17.01 -6.67
N LEU A 289 23.41 -16.64 -6.59
CA LEU A 289 24.50 -17.60 -6.43
C LEU A 289 24.55 -18.23 -5.03
N SER A 290 23.97 -17.56 -4.04
CA SER A 290 23.94 -18.00 -2.66
C SER A 290 22.54 -17.87 -2.06
N PRO A 291 21.96 -18.97 -1.53
CA PRO A 291 20.69 -18.90 -0.78
C PRO A 291 20.77 -17.98 0.43
N VAL A 292 21.94 -17.82 1.05
CA VAL A 292 22.13 -16.91 2.20
C VAL A 292 21.97 -15.46 1.77
N THR A 293 22.63 -15.05 0.67
CA THR A 293 22.52 -13.71 0.10
C THR A 293 21.07 -13.43 -0.35
N TRP A 294 20.42 -14.42 -0.96
CA TRP A 294 19.00 -14.29 -1.32
C TRP A 294 18.11 -14.07 -0.10
N ARG A 295 18.26 -14.87 0.98
CA ARG A 295 17.48 -14.68 2.22
C ARG A 295 17.70 -13.31 2.84
N GLN A 296 18.92 -12.78 2.83
CA GLN A 296 19.23 -11.43 3.31
C GLN A 296 18.49 -10.36 2.51
N HIS A 297 18.61 -10.41 1.17
CA HIS A 297 17.90 -9.47 0.28
C HIS A 297 16.38 -9.62 0.39
N PHE A 298 15.89 -10.86 0.47
CA PHE A 298 14.46 -11.13 0.61
C PHE A 298 13.91 -10.54 1.92
N LYS A 299 14.58 -10.80 3.04
CA LYS A 299 14.20 -10.25 4.35
C LYS A 299 14.29 -8.72 4.37
N SER A 300 15.35 -8.14 3.78
CA SER A 300 15.49 -6.68 3.69
C SER A 300 14.40 -6.04 2.84
N HIS A 301 13.99 -6.70 1.74
CA HIS A 301 13.02 -6.17 0.80
C HIS A 301 11.57 -6.39 1.25
N PHE A 302 11.23 -7.56 1.80
CA PHE A 302 9.86 -7.93 2.18
C PHE A 302 9.59 -7.88 3.69
N GLY A 303 10.59 -7.62 4.53
CA GLY A 303 10.45 -7.57 5.99
C GLY A 303 10.29 -8.94 6.67
N VAL A 304 10.16 -10.03 5.89
CA VAL A 304 9.95 -11.39 6.36
C VAL A 304 10.95 -12.34 5.70
N SER A 305 11.27 -13.45 6.37
CA SER A 305 12.08 -14.51 5.77
C SER A 305 11.25 -15.31 4.74
N PRO A 306 11.86 -15.77 3.62
CA PRO A 306 11.22 -16.79 2.81
C PRO A 306 11.04 -18.04 3.69
N ALA A 307 9.86 -18.61 3.64
CA ALA A 307 9.49 -19.77 4.47
C ALA A 307 10.35 -21.00 4.20
#